data_0b710d587ba3f08501f02f1269365316
#
_entry.id   0b710d587ba3f08501f02f1269365316
#
_cell.length_a   1.000
_cell.length_b   1.000
_cell.length_c   1.000
_cell.angle_alpha   90.00
_cell.angle_beta   90.00
_cell.angle_gamma   90.00
#
_symmetry.space_group_name_H-M   'P 1'
#
loop_
_entity.id
_entity.type
_entity.pdbx_description
1 polymer ?
#
loop_
_entity_poly.entity_id
_entity_poly.type
_entity_poly.pdbx_seq_one_letter_code
_entity_poly.pdbx_strand_id
1 'polypeptide(L)'
;MNLCVRFDFQRRLASVLAGFALAAALALPGPAEASRIKDIASFEGVRDNQLVGYGLVVGLNGTGDNLDDAVFTRESLIGMLDRLGVSARDKALDTKNVAAVMVTAALPPFARQGTTIDVSISALGNATSLLGGTLLVTPMLGADGEVYAVAQGPVAVGGFSARGQGQSVTKGVPTNGRI
;
A
#
# COMPACT_ATOMS: atom_id res chain seq x y z
N MET A 1 85.23 7.79 11.26
CA MET A 1 84.39 8.15 12.43
C MET A 1 83.14 8.97 12.04
N ASN A 2 82.63 8.83 10.79
CA ASN A 2 81.52 9.62 10.29
C ASN A 2 80.29 8.77 9.84
N LEU A 3 80.31 7.45 10.03
CA LEU A 3 79.22 6.60 9.57
C LEU A 3 78.11 6.37 10.64
N CYS A 4 78.47 6.39 11.93
CA CYS A 4 77.53 6.18 13.06
C CYS A 4 76.57 7.35 13.30
N VAL A 5 77.04 8.57 13.11
CA VAL A 5 76.22 9.81 13.36
C VAL A 5 75.10 9.96 12.33
N ARG A 6 75.28 9.42 11.10
CA ARG A 6 74.27 9.50 10.02
C ARG A 6 73.11 8.56 10.25
N PHE A 7 73.34 7.45 10.95
CA PHE A 7 72.28 6.43 11.24
C PHE A 7 71.30 6.92 12.32
N ASP A 8 71.84 7.59 13.34
CA ASP A 8 70.98 8.12 14.43
C ASP A 8 70.13 9.31 14.01
N PHE A 9 70.66 10.13 13.11
CA PHE A 9 69.89 11.27 12.60
C PHE A 9 68.71 10.79 11.73
N GLN A 10 68.91 9.79 10.87
CA GLN A 10 67.82 9.24 10.06
C GLN A 10 66.75 8.55 10.90
N ARG A 11 67.09 7.83 11.96
CA ARG A 11 66.13 7.21 12.88
C ARG A 11 65.33 8.24 13.65
N ARG A 12 65.92 9.33 14.06
CA ARG A 12 65.20 10.42 14.75
C ARG A 12 64.29 11.19 13.82
N LEU A 13 64.69 11.38 12.58
CA LEU A 13 63.87 12.05 11.57
C LEU A 13 62.65 11.16 11.19
N ALA A 14 62.86 9.85 11.04
CA ALA A 14 61.78 8.91 10.77
C ALA A 14 60.77 8.82 11.93
N SER A 15 61.22 8.85 13.20
CA SER A 15 60.30 8.86 14.36
C SER A 15 59.48 10.16 14.48
N VAL A 16 60.07 11.29 14.16
CA VAL A 16 59.37 12.59 14.16
C VAL A 16 58.33 12.65 13.01
N LEU A 17 58.66 12.13 11.83
CA LEU A 17 57.74 12.03 10.69
C LEU A 17 56.61 11.08 10.98
N ALA A 18 56.88 9.92 11.58
CA ALA A 18 55.87 8.96 11.98
C ALA A 18 54.92 9.55 13.06
N GLY A 19 55.44 10.27 14.02
CA GLY A 19 54.64 10.98 15.05
C GLY A 19 53.73 12.05 14.44
N PHE A 20 54.26 12.80 13.47
CA PHE A 20 53.47 13.83 12.77
C PHE A 20 52.37 13.22 11.89
N ALA A 21 52.65 12.12 11.18
CA ALA A 21 51.69 11.39 10.40
C ALA A 21 50.54 10.78 11.25
N LEU A 22 50.91 10.27 12.43
CA LEU A 22 49.94 9.74 13.40
C LEU A 22 49.04 10.84 13.97
N ALA A 23 49.62 11.99 14.31
CA ALA A 23 48.86 13.15 14.77
C ALA A 23 47.95 13.76 13.69
N ALA A 24 48.41 13.76 12.44
CA ALA A 24 47.59 14.20 11.30
C ALA A 24 46.43 13.23 11.02
N ALA A 25 46.62 11.91 11.19
CA ALA A 25 45.58 10.92 11.02
C ALA A 25 44.49 11.03 12.10
N LEU A 26 44.86 11.41 13.33
CA LEU A 26 43.90 11.62 14.44
C LEU A 26 43.12 12.96 14.32
N ALA A 27 43.62 13.92 13.51
CA ALA A 27 42.98 15.20 13.30
C ALA A 27 42.00 15.22 12.12
N LEU A 28 41.84 14.11 11.37
CA LEU A 28 40.84 14.00 10.31
C LEU A 28 39.44 14.00 10.93
N PRO A 29 38.58 14.98 10.62
CA PRO A 29 37.19 14.95 11.08
C PRO A 29 36.51 13.71 10.50
N GLY A 30 35.93 12.87 11.36
CA GLY A 30 35.08 11.75 10.92
C GLY A 30 33.89 12.26 10.13
N PRO A 31 33.26 11.42 9.29
CA PRO A 31 32.06 11.81 8.57
C PRO A 31 30.99 12.24 9.59
N ALA A 32 30.61 13.52 9.55
CA ALA A 32 29.50 14.02 10.33
C ALA A 32 28.21 13.48 9.70
N GLU A 33 27.56 12.52 10.33
CA GLU A 33 26.21 12.12 9.95
C GLU A 33 25.25 13.27 10.29
N ALA A 34 24.91 14.06 9.27
CA ALA A 34 23.88 15.08 9.38
C ALA A 34 22.52 14.42 9.38
N SER A 35 21.95 14.16 10.57
CA SER A 35 20.57 13.73 10.72
C SER A 35 19.63 14.87 10.31
N ARG A 36 18.71 14.61 9.38
CA ARG A 36 17.71 15.60 8.95
C ARG A 36 16.64 15.71 10.01
N ILE A 37 16.14 16.91 10.25
CA ILE A 37 15.08 17.17 11.23
C ILE A 37 13.85 16.27 10.95
N LYS A 38 13.54 16.01 9.70
CA LYS A 38 12.43 15.11 9.29
C LYS A 38 12.60 13.64 9.76
N ASP A 39 13.84 13.20 10.05
CA ASP A 39 14.15 11.83 10.43
C ASP A 39 14.08 11.65 11.97
N ILE A 40 14.11 12.75 12.73
CA ILE A 40 14.13 12.77 14.20
C ILE A 40 12.92 13.49 14.81
N ALA A 41 12.13 14.22 14.03
CA ALA A 41 10.94 14.92 14.50
C ALA A 41 9.72 14.52 13.68
N SER A 42 8.62 14.20 14.36
CA SER A 42 7.30 14.07 13.77
C SER A 42 6.39 15.15 14.35
N PHE A 43 5.59 15.75 13.50
CA PHE A 43 4.58 16.71 13.98
C PHE A 43 3.42 15.95 14.59
N GLU A 44 3.06 16.29 15.82
CA GLU A 44 1.85 15.77 16.44
C GLU A 44 0.62 16.24 15.66
N GLY A 45 -0.32 15.31 15.39
CA GLY A 45 -1.52 15.62 14.61
C GLY A 45 -1.37 15.51 13.08
N VAL A 46 -0.16 15.34 12.54
CA VAL A 46 0.06 15.09 11.10
C VAL A 46 0.18 13.59 10.87
N ARG A 47 -0.96 12.92 10.73
CA ARG A 47 -1.05 11.47 10.47
C ARG A 47 -2.01 11.22 9.34
N ASP A 48 -1.74 10.15 8.58
CA ASP A 48 -2.71 9.64 7.62
C ASP A 48 -3.94 9.12 8.37
N ASN A 49 -5.13 9.51 7.91
CA ASN A 49 -6.37 8.98 8.45
C ASN A 49 -6.75 7.72 7.67
N GLN A 50 -6.87 6.59 8.36
CA GLN A 50 -7.26 5.33 7.74
C GLN A 50 -8.76 5.33 7.47
N LEU A 51 -9.14 5.14 6.21
CA LEU A 51 -10.52 5.06 5.78
C LEU A 51 -10.88 3.61 5.44
N VAL A 52 -12.10 3.23 5.80
CA VAL A 52 -12.67 1.91 5.52
C VAL A 52 -14.03 2.08 4.87
N GLY A 53 -14.31 1.30 3.83
CA GLY A 53 -15.60 1.26 3.17
C GLY A 53 -16.03 -0.17 2.85
N TYR A 54 -17.33 -0.40 2.79
CA TYR A 54 -17.92 -1.63 2.30
C TYR A 54 -18.62 -1.36 0.97
N GLY A 55 -18.28 -2.12 -0.06
CA GLY A 55 -18.81 -1.93 -1.40
C GLY A 55 -19.07 -3.21 -2.17
N LEU A 56 -19.61 -3.04 -3.36
CA LEU A 56 -19.84 -4.12 -4.32
C LEU A 56 -19.03 -3.87 -5.59
N VAL A 57 -18.39 -4.91 -6.07
CA VAL A 57 -17.76 -4.95 -7.40
C VAL A 57 -18.69 -5.71 -8.34
N VAL A 58 -19.01 -5.12 -9.48
CA VAL A 58 -19.88 -5.70 -10.50
C VAL A 58 -19.15 -5.88 -11.83
N GLY A 59 -19.73 -6.67 -12.73
CA GLY A 59 -19.14 -6.90 -14.06
C GLY A 59 -18.06 -7.99 -14.06
N LEU A 60 -18.02 -8.82 -13.04
CA LEU A 60 -17.13 -9.98 -12.97
C LEU A 60 -17.65 -11.09 -13.92
N ASN A 61 -16.75 -11.70 -14.67
CA ASN A 61 -17.12 -12.74 -15.65
C ASN A 61 -17.15 -14.14 -14.99
N GLY A 62 -18.13 -14.37 -14.13
CA GLY A 62 -18.31 -15.64 -13.43
C GLY A 62 -17.29 -15.89 -12.31
N THR A 63 -16.50 -14.89 -11.92
CA THR A 63 -15.46 -14.99 -10.89
C THR A 63 -15.84 -14.33 -9.56
N GLY A 64 -17.04 -13.78 -9.48
CA GLY A 64 -17.58 -13.16 -8.28
C GLY A 64 -18.05 -14.16 -7.23
N ASP A 65 -18.75 -13.63 -6.23
CA ASP A 65 -19.29 -14.43 -5.13
C ASP A 65 -20.42 -15.37 -5.61
N ASN A 66 -20.48 -16.55 -5.00
CA ASN A 66 -21.65 -17.40 -5.10
C ASN A 66 -22.72 -16.88 -4.13
N LEU A 67 -23.80 -16.34 -4.66
CA LEU A 67 -24.85 -15.70 -3.86
C LEU A 67 -25.64 -16.68 -2.96
N ASP A 68 -25.57 -17.97 -3.21
CA ASP A 68 -26.19 -18.97 -2.35
C ASP A 68 -25.44 -19.09 -1.02
N ASP A 69 -24.12 -18.98 -1.06
CA ASP A 69 -23.26 -19.11 0.11
C ASP A 69 -22.94 -17.73 0.76
N ALA A 70 -22.90 -16.66 -0.06
CA ALA A 70 -22.56 -15.31 0.37
C ALA A 70 -23.82 -14.46 0.66
N VAL A 71 -24.46 -14.74 1.81
CA VAL A 71 -25.71 -14.09 2.21
C VAL A 71 -25.59 -12.56 2.27
N PHE A 72 -24.48 -12.04 2.80
CA PHE A 72 -24.25 -10.61 2.90
C PHE A 72 -24.09 -9.93 1.53
N THR A 73 -23.47 -10.60 0.55
CA THR A 73 -23.36 -10.10 -0.84
C THR A 73 -24.74 -10.01 -1.49
N ARG A 74 -25.57 -11.05 -1.29
CA ARG A 74 -26.93 -11.10 -1.81
C ARG A 74 -27.81 -10.00 -1.22
N GLU A 75 -27.80 -9.84 0.12
CA GLU A 75 -28.59 -8.81 0.79
C GLU A 75 -28.17 -7.39 0.39
N SER A 76 -26.86 -7.16 0.24
CA SER A 76 -26.34 -5.88 -0.23
C SER A 76 -26.74 -5.58 -1.67
N LEU A 77 -26.71 -6.58 -2.55
CA LEU A 77 -27.15 -6.44 -3.94
C LEU A 77 -28.66 -6.14 -4.02
N ILE A 78 -29.49 -6.86 -3.25
CA ILE A 78 -30.94 -6.58 -3.17
C ILE A 78 -31.20 -5.17 -2.67
N GLY A 79 -30.55 -4.76 -1.57
CA GLY A 79 -30.70 -3.44 -1.01
C GLY A 79 -30.27 -2.32 -1.97
N MET A 80 -29.24 -2.55 -2.79
CA MET A 80 -28.83 -1.63 -3.84
C MET A 80 -29.88 -1.55 -4.95
N LEU A 81 -30.37 -2.69 -5.45
CA LEU A 81 -31.38 -2.76 -6.49
C LEU A 81 -32.68 -2.09 -6.05
N ASP A 82 -33.11 -2.32 -4.81
CA ASP A 82 -34.29 -1.65 -4.22
C ASP A 82 -34.15 -0.12 -4.25
N ARG A 83 -32.96 0.41 -3.91
CA ARG A 83 -32.68 1.88 -3.98
C ARG A 83 -32.74 2.43 -5.41
N LEU A 84 -32.45 1.58 -6.40
CA LEU A 84 -32.57 1.92 -7.82
C LEU A 84 -33.99 1.69 -8.38
N GLY A 85 -34.95 1.28 -7.53
CA GLY A 85 -36.32 1.02 -7.93
C GLY A 85 -36.56 -0.36 -8.54
N VAL A 86 -35.60 -1.26 -8.45
CA VAL A 86 -35.70 -2.63 -8.97
C VAL A 86 -35.95 -3.60 -7.81
N SER A 87 -37.17 -4.13 -7.69
CA SER A 87 -37.46 -5.17 -6.68
C SER A 87 -36.94 -6.54 -7.14
N ALA A 88 -36.03 -7.08 -6.36
CA ALA A 88 -35.40 -8.38 -6.63
C ALA A 88 -35.60 -9.39 -5.48
N ARG A 89 -36.42 -9.07 -4.47
CA ARG A 89 -36.59 -9.87 -3.24
C ARG A 89 -37.17 -11.26 -3.48
N ASP A 90 -38.08 -11.35 -4.45
CA ASP A 90 -38.82 -12.59 -4.74
C ASP A 90 -38.19 -13.44 -5.84
N LYS A 91 -37.03 -13.05 -6.34
CA LYS A 91 -36.35 -13.76 -7.42
C LYS A 91 -35.07 -14.44 -6.90
N ALA A 92 -34.88 -15.70 -7.33
CA ALA A 92 -33.58 -16.33 -7.18
C ALA A 92 -32.55 -15.58 -8.00
N LEU A 93 -31.64 -14.89 -7.33
CA LEU A 93 -30.51 -14.21 -7.96
C LEU A 93 -29.38 -15.24 -8.07
N ASP A 94 -29.27 -15.86 -9.24
CA ASP A 94 -28.14 -16.75 -9.55
C ASP A 94 -27.18 -15.99 -10.49
N THR A 95 -26.17 -15.40 -9.90
CA THR A 95 -25.10 -14.71 -10.65
C THR A 95 -23.78 -14.79 -9.88
N LYS A 96 -22.69 -14.98 -10.60
CA LYS A 96 -21.32 -14.92 -10.10
C LYS A 96 -20.57 -13.68 -10.63
N ASN A 97 -21.33 -12.67 -11.02
CA ASN A 97 -20.78 -11.45 -11.62
C ASN A 97 -20.63 -10.30 -10.61
N VAL A 98 -20.93 -10.56 -9.34
CA VAL A 98 -20.88 -9.58 -8.26
C VAL A 98 -20.03 -10.13 -7.10
N ALA A 99 -19.28 -9.28 -6.45
CA ALA A 99 -18.54 -9.61 -5.24
C ALA A 99 -18.66 -8.49 -4.20
N ALA A 100 -18.81 -8.86 -2.93
CA ALA A 100 -18.68 -7.93 -1.83
C ALA A 100 -17.21 -7.71 -1.49
N VAL A 101 -16.85 -6.45 -1.27
CA VAL A 101 -15.48 -6.05 -1.03
C VAL A 101 -15.35 -5.08 0.14
N MET A 102 -14.24 -5.20 0.84
CA MET A 102 -13.74 -4.19 1.76
C MET A 102 -12.80 -3.27 1.00
N VAL A 103 -13.00 -1.98 1.15
CA VAL A 103 -12.17 -0.92 0.54
C VAL A 103 -11.44 -0.22 1.66
N THR A 104 -10.13 -0.06 1.53
CA THR A 104 -9.29 0.65 2.49
C THR A 104 -8.45 1.70 1.79
N ALA A 105 -8.26 2.85 2.43
CA ALA A 105 -7.41 3.91 1.92
C ALA A 105 -6.73 4.66 3.07
N ALA A 106 -5.62 5.31 2.77
CA ALA A 106 -4.98 6.26 3.66
C ALA A 106 -5.22 7.68 3.12
N LEU A 107 -5.97 8.48 3.88
CA LEU A 107 -6.20 9.88 3.56
C LEU A 107 -5.02 10.70 4.10
N PRO A 108 -4.23 11.34 3.22
CA PRO A 108 -3.11 12.16 3.65
C PRO A 108 -3.57 13.34 4.52
N PRO A 109 -2.74 13.79 5.46
CA PRO A 109 -3.02 15.00 6.21
C PRO A 109 -3.12 16.20 5.26
N PHE A 110 -4.03 17.11 5.54
CA PHE A 110 -4.31 18.31 4.73
C PHE A 110 -4.86 18.05 3.32
N ALA A 111 -5.39 16.85 3.05
CA ALA A 111 -6.10 16.57 1.81
C ALA A 111 -7.28 17.54 1.63
N ARG A 112 -7.44 18.06 0.41
CA ARG A 112 -8.52 18.99 0.05
C ARG A 112 -9.57 18.28 -0.78
N GLN A 113 -10.77 18.83 -0.83
CA GLN A 113 -11.81 18.37 -1.74
C GLN A 113 -11.29 18.36 -3.19
N GLY A 114 -11.53 17.26 -3.91
CA GLY A 114 -11.01 17.04 -5.25
C GLY A 114 -9.64 16.36 -5.32
N THR A 115 -9.00 16.07 -4.18
CA THR A 115 -7.79 15.24 -4.16
C THR A 115 -8.17 13.79 -4.43
N THR A 116 -7.43 13.14 -5.32
CA THR A 116 -7.57 11.69 -5.58
C THR A 116 -6.57 10.90 -4.73
N ILE A 117 -7.04 9.81 -4.14
CA ILE A 117 -6.22 8.88 -3.36
C ILE A 117 -6.39 7.46 -3.91
N ASP A 118 -5.36 6.65 -3.76
CA ASP A 118 -5.43 5.24 -4.15
C ASP A 118 -6.13 4.42 -3.07
N VAL A 119 -6.99 3.50 -3.48
CA VAL A 119 -7.67 2.58 -2.57
C VAL A 119 -7.25 1.14 -2.81
N SER A 120 -7.18 0.36 -1.75
CA SER A 120 -7.00 -1.09 -1.81
C SER A 120 -8.34 -1.79 -1.63
N ILE A 121 -8.58 -2.79 -2.46
CA ILE A 121 -9.84 -3.53 -2.49
C ILE A 121 -9.55 -4.99 -2.18
N SER A 122 -10.32 -5.57 -1.24
CA SER A 122 -10.19 -6.97 -0.82
C SER A 122 -11.56 -7.64 -0.82
N ALA A 123 -11.69 -8.80 -1.47
CA ALA A 123 -12.93 -9.55 -1.46
C ALA A 123 -13.24 -10.08 -0.06
N LEU A 124 -14.50 -9.98 0.34
CA LEU A 124 -15.01 -10.50 1.62
C LEU A 124 -15.64 -11.88 1.48
N GLY A 125 -16.12 -12.20 0.30
CA GLY A 125 -16.80 -13.46 0.01
C GLY A 125 -15.87 -14.50 -0.61
N ASN A 126 -16.45 -15.36 -1.43
CA ASN A 126 -15.77 -16.47 -2.11
C ASN A 126 -15.43 -16.16 -3.57
N ALA A 127 -15.35 -14.89 -3.93
CA ALA A 127 -14.91 -14.44 -5.26
C ALA A 127 -13.49 -14.92 -5.56
N THR A 128 -13.31 -15.52 -6.72
CA THR A 128 -12.03 -16.08 -7.15
C THR A 128 -11.13 -15.05 -7.83
N SER A 129 -11.71 -14.00 -8.40
CA SER A 129 -10.98 -12.89 -9.04
C SER A 129 -11.87 -11.65 -9.17
N LEU A 130 -11.27 -10.47 -8.99
CA LEU A 130 -11.93 -9.18 -9.20
C LEU A 130 -11.56 -8.56 -10.55
N LEU A 131 -10.86 -9.30 -11.41
CA LEU A 131 -10.37 -8.80 -12.71
C LEU A 131 -11.53 -8.39 -13.62
N GLY A 132 -11.43 -7.20 -14.19
CA GLY A 132 -12.44 -6.64 -15.11
C GLY A 132 -13.68 -6.09 -14.41
N GLY A 133 -13.76 -6.18 -13.09
CA GLY A 133 -14.86 -5.62 -12.32
C GLY A 133 -14.79 -4.11 -12.17
N THR A 134 -15.91 -3.52 -11.82
CA THR A 134 -16.06 -2.10 -11.49
C THR A 134 -16.60 -1.98 -10.07
N LEU A 135 -15.90 -1.23 -9.21
CA LEU A 135 -16.38 -0.89 -7.88
C LEU A 135 -17.51 0.14 -8.01
N LEU A 136 -18.63 -0.16 -7.40
CA LEU A 136 -19.75 0.77 -7.29
C LEU A 136 -19.44 1.85 -6.25
N VAL A 137 -20.26 2.92 -6.27
CA VAL A 137 -20.15 4.04 -5.33
C VAL A 137 -20.10 3.53 -3.89
N THR A 138 -18.95 3.68 -3.26
CA THR A 138 -18.65 3.16 -1.92
C THR A 138 -18.23 4.32 -1.01
N PRO A 139 -19.03 4.69 0.00
CA PRO A 139 -18.60 5.66 1.00
C PRO A 139 -17.49 5.08 1.87
N MET A 140 -16.47 5.90 2.12
CA MET A 140 -15.35 5.54 2.97
C MET A 140 -15.39 6.34 4.26
N LEU A 141 -15.44 5.62 5.37
CA LEU A 141 -15.61 6.19 6.71
C LEU A 141 -14.26 6.25 7.43
N GLY A 142 -14.07 7.30 8.20
CA GLY A 142 -13.00 7.40 9.17
C GLY A 142 -13.32 6.65 10.47
N ALA A 143 -12.39 6.70 11.42
CA ALA A 143 -12.56 6.08 12.74
C ALA A 143 -13.71 6.69 13.57
N ASP A 144 -14.12 7.91 13.26
CA ASP A 144 -15.24 8.65 13.86
C ASP A 144 -16.62 8.28 13.24
N GLY A 145 -16.63 7.47 12.17
CA GLY A 145 -17.83 7.06 11.45
C GLY A 145 -18.35 8.07 10.43
N GLU A 146 -17.64 9.18 10.22
CA GLU A 146 -17.97 10.17 9.20
C GLU A 146 -17.40 9.78 7.82
N VAL A 147 -18.10 10.19 6.76
CA VAL A 147 -17.68 9.91 5.38
C VAL A 147 -16.69 10.97 4.89
N TYR A 148 -15.46 10.57 4.61
CA TYR A 148 -14.40 11.46 4.15
C TYR A 148 -14.11 11.35 2.65
N ALA A 149 -14.42 10.21 2.05
CA ALA A 149 -14.16 9.98 0.64
C ALA A 149 -15.22 9.05 0.03
N VAL A 150 -15.27 9.01 -1.29
CA VAL A 150 -16.12 8.09 -2.04
C VAL A 150 -15.26 7.38 -3.06
N ALA A 151 -15.23 6.05 -3.00
CA ALA A 151 -14.50 5.21 -3.93
C ALA A 151 -15.44 4.69 -5.02
N GLN A 152 -15.02 4.78 -6.29
CA GLN A 152 -15.67 4.12 -7.40
C GLN A 152 -14.71 4.02 -8.59
N GLY A 153 -14.91 3.04 -9.45
CA GLY A 153 -14.14 2.92 -10.68
C GLY A 153 -13.74 1.50 -11.05
N PRO A 154 -13.05 1.33 -12.16
CA PRO A 154 -12.58 0.03 -12.61
C PRO A 154 -11.50 -0.50 -11.65
N VAL A 155 -11.62 -1.81 -11.35
CA VAL A 155 -10.68 -2.49 -10.46
C VAL A 155 -9.47 -2.97 -11.27
N ALA A 156 -8.28 -2.45 -10.94
CA ALA A 156 -7.03 -2.92 -11.50
C ALA A 156 -6.45 -4.06 -10.65
N VAL A 157 -6.32 -5.24 -11.21
CA VAL A 157 -5.70 -6.42 -10.56
C VAL A 157 -4.28 -6.58 -11.07
N GLY A 158 -3.30 -6.41 -10.19
CA GLY A 158 -1.91 -6.72 -10.50
C GLY A 158 -1.68 -8.23 -10.41
N GLY A 159 -1.42 -8.89 -11.53
CA GLY A 159 -1.12 -10.31 -11.58
C GLY A 159 -1.34 -10.87 -12.98
N PHE A 160 -0.66 -11.96 -13.29
CA PHE A 160 -0.93 -12.74 -14.49
C PHE A 160 -1.37 -14.15 -14.07
N SER A 161 -2.36 -14.70 -14.77
CA SER A 161 -2.70 -16.11 -14.66
C SER A 161 -2.15 -16.82 -15.89
N ALA A 162 -1.18 -17.71 -15.69
CA ALA A 162 -0.73 -18.62 -16.75
C ALA A 162 -1.42 -20.00 -16.53
N ARG A 163 -2.23 -20.42 -17.50
CA ARG A 163 -2.77 -21.79 -17.54
C ARG A 163 -1.85 -22.64 -18.39
N GLY A 164 -1.05 -23.50 -17.75
CA GLY A 164 -0.36 -24.59 -18.42
C GLY A 164 -1.11 -25.91 -18.22
N GLN A 165 -0.96 -26.85 -19.13
CA GLN A 165 -1.49 -28.21 -18.95
C GLN A 165 -0.76 -28.86 -17.76
N GLY A 166 -1.37 -28.80 -16.57
CA GLY A 166 -0.88 -29.51 -15.38
C GLY A 166 -0.76 -28.71 -14.08
N GLN A 167 -0.64 -27.38 -14.10
CA GLN A 167 -0.63 -26.57 -12.88
C GLN A 167 -1.11 -25.15 -13.16
N SER A 168 -2.05 -24.65 -12.32
CA SER A 168 -2.41 -23.23 -12.31
C SER A 168 -1.68 -22.52 -11.16
N VAL A 169 -0.89 -21.51 -11.48
CA VAL A 169 -0.30 -20.62 -10.47
C VAL A 169 -1.06 -19.31 -10.52
N THR A 170 -1.83 -19.04 -9.47
CA THR A 170 -2.50 -17.74 -9.28
C THR A 170 -1.77 -17.00 -8.18
N LYS A 171 -1.07 -15.93 -8.52
CA LYS A 171 -0.53 -14.98 -7.54
C LYS A 171 -1.44 -13.77 -7.54
N GLY A 172 -2.30 -13.67 -6.53
CA GLY A 172 -3.10 -12.47 -6.28
C GLY A 172 -2.22 -11.35 -5.70
N VAL A 173 -2.19 -10.22 -6.38
CA VAL A 173 -1.63 -8.97 -5.84
C VAL A 173 -2.81 -8.09 -5.46
N PRO A 174 -2.77 -7.36 -4.32
CA PRO A 174 -3.86 -6.48 -3.92
C PRO A 174 -4.13 -5.44 -5.01
N THR A 175 -5.39 -5.18 -5.23
CA THR A 175 -5.91 -4.35 -6.30
C THR A 175 -6.05 -2.93 -5.82
N ASN A 176 -5.47 -1.98 -6.53
CA ASN A 176 -5.60 -0.56 -6.22
C ASN A 176 -6.67 0.06 -7.14
N GLY A 177 -7.71 0.64 -6.54
CA GLY A 177 -8.64 1.52 -7.22
C GLY A 177 -8.28 2.99 -6.98
N ARG A 178 -8.75 3.91 -7.83
CA ARG A 178 -8.62 5.36 -7.62
C ARG A 178 -9.94 5.93 -7.16
N ILE A 179 -9.88 6.87 -6.23
CA ILE A 179 -10.98 7.76 -5.86
C ILE A 179 -10.90 9.04 -6.67
#